data_bd716bde4a46c93e2a19e935b9d5ca7d
#
_entry.id   bd716bde4a46c93e2a19e935b9d5ca7d
#
_cell.length_a   1.000
_cell.length_b   1.000
_cell.length_c   1.000
_cell.angle_alpha   90.00
_cell.angle_beta   90.00
_cell.angle_gamma   90.00
#
_symmetry.space_group_name_H-M   'P 1'
#
loop_
_entity.id
_entity.type
_entity.pdbx_description
1 polymer ?
#
loop_
_entity_poly.entity_id
_entity_poly.type
_entity_poly.pdbx_seq_one_letter_code
_entity_poly.pdbx_strand_id
1 'polypeptide(L)'
;MICIMRKTLAILLFGVATTAGAQSFQLHGFLTAREIYVNAQRSWLQGRVGRFDSGADTVNDHRLVNTYNAQLGFDWTPMSWFLVHADGIARHQQAGSIGKRVGLIQAYADVFNDHWRLRAGEFWLPTSRENTDPLWTSKYTITYSALNSWMAQEVRPIGADLQWSPSFYVTAGVTAFRGNDTMGTLLSGRGWTFGNYLAAYNENLPTPEPALTRPFGQDLDGKNGYAERIRVSLPERAVVQFTHIDNRATLSPTPVKGQEPWQTRFNIVGAEVGTTALATVAAEWMRGSTAVGFPGGSFTMNFDTAYLLGSYKFAHERLSARIERFATSNASRPANDSAREHGHAFTVAWMHETNPHSRAALEYCRVSGDRPGLAPGFDPRTGGSTVTAEYRYSF
;
A
#
# COMPACT_ATOMS: atom_id res chain seq x y z
N MET A 1 33.41 28.43 -20.38
CA MET A 1 32.32 29.42 -20.32
C MET A 1 31.04 28.61 -20.03
N ILE A 2 30.71 28.44 -18.73
CA ILE A 2 29.68 27.55 -18.22
C ILE A 2 28.44 28.41 -18.02
N CYS A 3 27.38 28.14 -18.79
CA CYS A 3 26.10 28.79 -18.65
C CYS A 3 25.18 27.91 -17.74
N ILE A 4 25.03 28.31 -16.47
CA ILE A 4 24.14 27.67 -15.51
C ILE A 4 22.75 28.27 -15.71
N MET A 5 21.83 27.48 -16.28
CA MET A 5 20.41 27.83 -16.30
C MET A 5 19.77 27.50 -14.93
N ARG A 6 19.61 28.51 -14.08
CA ARG A 6 18.73 28.46 -12.91
C ARG A 6 17.27 28.49 -13.40
N LYS A 7 16.56 27.38 -13.28
CA LYS A 7 15.09 27.37 -13.35
C LYS A 7 14.54 27.55 -11.95
N THR A 8 14.07 28.73 -11.66
CA THR A 8 13.37 29.10 -10.44
C THR A 8 11.98 28.49 -10.48
N LEU A 9 11.71 27.55 -9.57
CA LEU A 9 10.35 27.01 -9.34
C LEU A 9 9.61 28.05 -8.49
N ALA A 10 8.72 28.81 -9.09
CA ALA A 10 7.84 29.73 -8.38
C ALA A 10 6.68 28.94 -7.75
N ILE A 11 6.68 28.82 -6.43
CA ILE A 11 5.53 28.35 -5.66
C ILE A 11 4.57 29.52 -5.54
N LEU A 12 3.47 29.45 -6.27
CA LEU A 12 2.34 30.40 -6.14
C LEU A 12 1.53 30.00 -4.88
N LEU A 13 1.77 30.70 -3.78
CA LEU A 13 0.90 30.71 -2.60
C LEU A 13 -0.32 31.58 -2.93
N PHE A 14 -1.46 30.97 -3.23
CA PHE A 14 -2.73 31.65 -3.25
C PHE A 14 -3.27 31.78 -1.83
N GLY A 15 -3.04 32.90 -1.19
CA GLY A 15 -3.76 33.29 0.01
C GLY A 15 -5.15 33.81 -0.40
N VAL A 16 -6.19 33.01 -0.20
CA VAL A 16 -7.58 33.49 -0.27
C VAL A 16 -8.07 33.67 1.17
N ALA A 17 -8.06 34.90 1.65
CA ALA A 17 -8.78 35.27 2.85
C ALA A 17 -10.25 35.47 2.50
N THR A 18 -11.13 34.57 2.97
CA THR A 18 -12.58 34.77 2.91
C THR A 18 -13.15 34.81 4.32
N THR A 19 -13.88 35.84 4.60
CA THR A 19 -14.64 36.08 5.83
C THR A 19 -15.92 35.25 5.88
N ALA A 20 -16.23 34.75 7.10
CA ALA A 20 -17.51 34.24 7.60
C ALA A 20 -17.94 32.83 7.21
N GLY A 21 -17.88 31.94 8.24
CA GLY A 21 -18.46 30.61 8.29
C GLY A 21 -17.39 29.52 8.12
N ALA A 22 -17.09 28.81 9.14
CA ALA A 22 -16.20 27.63 9.33
C ALA A 22 -15.63 26.91 8.08
N GLN A 23 -15.10 27.62 7.12
CA GLN A 23 -14.34 27.02 6.03
C GLN A 23 -12.90 26.81 6.48
N SER A 24 -12.49 25.57 6.62
CA SER A 24 -11.08 25.25 6.81
C SER A 24 -10.51 24.65 5.53
N PHE A 25 -9.32 25.11 5.19
CA PHE A 25 -8.51 24.58 4.12
C PHE A 25 -7.18 24.15 4.72
N GLN A 26 -6.82 22.90 4.58
CA GLN A 26 -5.57 22.37 5.09
C GLN A 26 -4.78 21.74 3.95
N LEU A 27 -3.52 22.12 3.87
CA LEU A 27 -2.54 21.49 3.01
C LEU A 27 -1.56 20.76 3.91
N HIS A 28 -1.34 19.49 3.67
CA HIS A 28 -0.42 18.68 4.42
C HIS A 28 0.32 17.74 3.47
N GLY A 29 1.50 17.33 3.88
CA GLY A 29 2.28 16.47 3.01
C GLY A 29 3.67 16.22 3.55
N PHE A 30 4.47 15.57 2.72
CA PHE A 30 5.87 15.35 3.05
C PHE A 30 6.74 15.23 1.78
N LEU A 31 8.02 15.54 1.98
CA LEU A 31 9.09 15.28 1.04
C LEU A 31 10.01 14.23 1.66
N THR A 32 10.43 13.23 0.91
CA THR A 32 11.43 12.26 1.35
C THR A 32 12.59 12.18 0.38
N ALA A 33 13.80 12.05 0.94
CA ALA A 33 15.00 11.61 0.24
C ALA A 33 15.46 10.31 0.89
N ARG A 34 15.77 9.30 0.07
CA ARG A 34 16.24 7.99 0.53
C ARG A 34 17.47 7.55 -0.21
N GLU A 35 18.36 6.96 0.54
CA GLU A 35 19.48 6.19 0.03
C GLU A 35 19.26 4.73 0.45
N ILE A 36 19.21 3.83 -0.53
CA ILE A 36 18.84 2.43 -0.34
C ILE A 36 20.01 1.57 -0.83
N TYR A 37 20.69 0.90 0.09
CA TYR A 37 21.58 -0.20 -0.24
C TYR A 37 20.75 -1.48 -0.34
N VAL A 38 20.67 -2.05 -1.54
CA VAL A 38 19.87 -3.24 -1.82
C VAL A 38 20.76 -4.38 -2.25
N ASN A 39 20.55 -5.55 -1.60
CA ASN A 39 21.11 -6.84 -1.96
C ASN A 39 19.95 -7.78 -2.28
N ALA A 40 19.48 -7.73 -3.54
CA ALA A 40 18.35 -8.50 -4.05
C ALA A 40 18.36 -8.42 -5.57
N GLN A 41 17.75 -9.41 -6.23
CA GLN A 41 17.57 -9.36 -7.69
C GLN A 41 16.72 -8.15 -8.14
N ARG A 42 16.67 -7.92 -9.44
CA ARG A 42 15.93 -6.79 -10.07
C ARG A 42 14.52 -6.65 -9.54
N SER A 43 14.18 -5.40 -9.26
CA SER A 43 12.89 -4.98 -8.73
C SER A 43 11.70 -5.48 -9.56
N TRP A 44 10.61 -5.75 -8.89
CA TRP A 44 9.33 -6.01 -9.53
C TRP A 44 8.84 -4.82 -10.38
N LEU A 45 9.20 -3.58 -10.02
CA LEU A 45 8.90 -2.40 -10.84
C LEU A 45 9.62 -2.40 -12.19
N GLN A 46 10.62 -3.24 -12.36
CA GLN A 46 11.31 -3.48 -13.63
C GLN A 46 10.79 -4.71 -14.39
N GLY A 47 9.58 -5.22 -14.03
CA GLY A 47 9.00 -6.41 -14.63
C GLY A 47 9.71 -7.71 -14.22
N ARG A 48 10.32 -7.75 -13.03
CA ARG A 48 11.01 -8.91 -12.49
C ARG A 48 10.32 -9.41 -11.21
N VAL A 49 10.91 -10.38 -10.55
CA VAL A 49 10.35 -11.05 -9.38
C VAL A 49 11.05 -10.68 -8.07
N GLY A 50 11.89 -9.67 -8.08
CA GLY A 50 12.52 -9.13 -6.86
C GLY A 50 11.48 -8.57 -5.89
N ARG A 51 11.73 -8.77 -4.60
CA ARG A 51 10.79 -8.47 -3.51
C ARG A 51 10.62 -6.99 -3.19
N PHE A 52 11.59 -6.16 -3.56
CA PHE A 52 11.63 -4.76 -3.19
C PHE A 52 11.31 -3.83 -4.37
N ASP A 53 10.94 -2.60 -4.06
CA ASP A 53 10.71 -1.52 -5.02
C ASP A 53 11.99 -1.11 -5.76
N SER A 54 13.15 -1.46 -5.22
CA SER A 54 14.47 -1.31 -5.82
C SER A 54 15.21 -2.64 -5.82
N GLY A 55 16.14 -2.85 -6.77
CA GLY A 55 16.89 -4.09 -6.88
C GLY A 55 18.26 -3.91 -7.56
N ALA A 56 19.12 -4.90 -7.39
CA ALA A 56 20.37 -5.07 -8.12
C ALA A 56 20.15 -5.91 -9.39
N ASP A 57 21.20 -6.32 -10.07
CA ASP A 57 21.04 -7.07 -11.31
C ASP A 57 20.78 -8.56 -11.09
N THR A 58 21.34 -9.15 -10.05
CA THR A 58 21.16 -10.56 -9.68
C THR A 58 20.93 -10.72 -8.16
N VAL A 59 20.61 -11.92 -7.71
CA VAL A 59 20.39 -12.24 -6.28
C VAL A 59 21.64 -12.07 -5.41
N ASN A 60 22.83 -12.09 -6.01
CA ASN A 60 24.09 -11.97 -5.30
C ASN A 60 24.72 -10.57 -5.45
N ASP A 61 24.12 -9.71 -6.26
CA ASP A 61 24.60 -8.34 -6.46
C ASP A 61 24.02 -7.40 -5.39
N HIS A 62 24.66 -6.26 -5.28
CA HIS A 62 24.21 -5.17 -4.44
C HIS A 62 24.27 -3.86 -5.23
N ARG A 63 23.40 -2.93 -4.85
CA ARG A 63 23.30 -1.62 -5.50
C ARG A 63 22.93 -0.54 -4.51
N LEU A 64 23.48 0.64 -4.70
CA LEU A 64 23.04 1.86 -4.04
C LEU A 64 22.06 2.60 -4.94
N VAL A 65 20.86 2.88 -4.43
CA VAL A 65 19.77 3.52 -5.18
C VAL A 65 19.27 4.73 -4.41
N ASN A 66 19.20 5.88 -5.09
CA ASN A 66 18.62 7.09 -4.54
C ASN A 66 17.19 7.26 -5.06
N THR A 67 16.24 7.51 -4.13
CA THR A 67 14.86 7.79 -4.47
C THR A 67 14.36 9.05 -3.74
N TYR A 68 13.43 9.76 -4.39
CA TYR A 68 12.83 10.97 -3.86
C TYR A 68 11.33 10.90 -4.06
N ASN A 69 10.56 11.21 -3.00
CA ASN A 69 9.11 11.24 -3.06
C ASN A 69 8.59 12.53 -2.45
N ALA A 70 7.54 13.06 -3.05
CA ALA A 70 6.68 14.08 -2.48
C ALA A 70 5.26 13.55 -2.49
N GLN A 71 4.57 13.58 -1.35
CA GLN A 71 3.13 13.32 -1.29
C GLN A 71 2.45 14.56 -0.72
N LEU A 72 1.39 14.99 -1.36
CA LEU A 72 0.66 16.21 -1.03
C LEU A 72 -0.82 15.88 -0.87
N GLY A 73 -1.37 16.17 0.30
CA GLY A 73 -2.76 16.04 0.64
C GLY A 73 -3.41 17.40 0.83
N PHE A 74 -4.66 17.44 0.45
CA PHE A 74 -5.51 18.62 0.49
C PHE A 74 -6.83 18.26 1.15
N ASP A 75 -7.20 19.00 2.21
CA ASP A 75 -8.47 18.89 2.89
C ASP A 75 -9.22 20.21 2.81
N TRP A 76 -10.47 20.17 2.34
CA TRP A 76 -11.38 21.29 2.31
C TRP A 76 -12.65 20.95 3.08
N THR A 77 -12.89 21.67 4.17
CA THR A 77 -14.06 21.51 5.05
C THR A 77 -14.91 22.77 4.98
N PRO A 78 -15.80 22.90 3.97
CA PRO A 78 -16.66 24.08 3.84
C PRO A 78 -17.74 24.15 4.92
N MET A 79 -18.09 23.02 5.51
CA MET A 79 -19.11 22.88 6.55
C MET A 79 -18.64 21.85 7.58
N SER A 80 -19.10 21.96 8.83
CA SER A 80 -18.67 21.05 9.92
C SER A 80 -19.03 19.58 9.70
N TRP A 81 -19.88 19.27 8.76
CA TRP A 81 -20.37 17.93 8.42
C TRP A 81 -19.92 17.46 7.02
N PHE A 82 -19.10 18.24 6.30
CA PHE A 82 -18.68 17.92 4.93
C PHE A 82 -17.17 18.17 4.74
N LEU A 83 -16.46 17.19 4.21
CA LEU A 83 -15.04 17.23 3.88
C LEU A 83 -14.83 16.78 2.42
N VAL A 84 -13.96 17.46 1.70
CA VAL A 84 -13.37 16.96 0.46
C VAL A 84 -11.87 16.75 0.69
N HIS A 85 -11.39 15.58 0.35
CA HIS A 85 -9.98 15.18 0.42
C HIS A 85 -9.46 14.81 -0.96
N ALA A 86 -8.23 15.21 -1.26
CA ALA A 86 -7.48 14.67 -2.39
C ALA A 86 -6.00 14.60 -2.03
N ASP A 87 -5.33 13.52 -2.39
CA ASP A 87 -3.88 13.44 -2.28
C ASP A 87 -3.24 12.85 -3.54
N GLY A 88 -2.01 13.28 -3.80
CA GLY A 88 -1.22 12.86 -4.94
C GLY A 88 0.24 12.69 -4.58
N ILE A 89 0.94 11.98 -5.44
CA ILE A 89 2.36 11.66 -5.28
C ILE A 89 3.16 12.11 -6.49
N ALA A 90 4.36 12.62 -6.22
CA ALA A 90 5.42 12.79 -7.21
C ALA A 90 6.65 12.03 -6.73
N ARG A 91 7.29 11.24 -7.61
CA ARG A 91 8.38 10.34 -7.21
C ARG A 91 9.45 10.19 -8.27
N HIS A 92 10.68 10.01 -7.81
CA HIS A 92 11.81 9.55 -8.58
C HIS A 92 12.13 8.11 -8.17
N GLN A 93 12.25 7.23 -9.13
CA GLN A 93 12.45 5.80 -8.96
C GLN A 93 13.78 5.35 -9.58
N GLN A 94 14.21 4.16 -9.24
CA GLN A 94 15.34 3.51 -9.90
C GLN A 94 15.14 3.47 -11.42
N ALA A 95 16.21 3.68 -12.17
CA ALA A 95 16.19 3.63 -13.63
C ALA A 95 15.64 2.27 -14.13
N GLY A 96 14.82 2.30 -15.17
CA GLY A 96 14.15 1.12 -15.72
C GLY A 96 12.88 0.70 -15.00
N SER A 97 12.49 1.36 -13.89
CA SER A 97 11.20 1.12 -13.25
C SER A 97 10.05 1.61 -14.11
N ILE A 98 9.00 0.78 -14.19
CA ILE A 98 7.74 1.07 -14.85
C ILE A 98 6.77 1.60 -13.80
N GLY A 99 6.09 2.68 -14.10
CA GLY A 99 5.11 3.29 -13.19
C GLY A 99 5.03 4.81 -13.39
N LYS A 100 3.98 5.43 -12.88
CA LYS A 100 3.80 6.88 -12.96
C LYS A 100 4.74 7.61 -12.01
N ARG A 101 5.38 8.66 -12.52
CA ARG A 101 6.18 9.57 -11.69
C ARG A 101 5.33 10.58 -10.92
N VAL A 102 4.15 10.90 -11.45
CA VAL A 102 3.18 11.78 -10.80
C VAL A 102 1.81 11.14 -10.95
N GLY A 103 1.02 11.11 -9.89
CA GLY A 103 -0.31 10.54 -9.93
C GLY A 103 -1.17 10.86 -8.72
N LEU A 104 -2.49 10.77 -8.93
CA LEU A 104 -3.49 10.83 -7.88
C LEU A 104 -3.47 9.54 -7.08
N ILE A 105 -3.53 9.65 -5.76
CA ILE A 105 -3.60 8.52 -4.84
C ILE A 105 -5.03 8.36 -4.34
N GLN A 106 -5.63 9.39 -3.77
CA GLN A 106 -7.00 9.38 -3.28
C GLN A 106 -7.73 10.65 -3.72
N ALA A 107 -9.04 10.53 -3.90
CA ALA A 107 -9.93 11.69 -4.02
C ALA A 107 -11.33 11.26 -3.58
N TYR A 108 -11.82 11.85 -2.50
CA TYR A 108 -13.14 11.51 -1.94
C TYR A 108 -13.81 12.69 -1.25
N ALA A 109 -15.10 12.55 -1.05
CA ALA A 109 -15.89 13.43 -0.19
C ALA A 109 -16.48 12.63 0.97
N ASP A 110 -16.53 13.23 2.14
CA ASP A 110 -17.15 12.71 3.35
C ASP A 110 -18.33 13.59 3.75
N VAL A 111 -19.46 12.96 4.05
CA VAL A 111 -20.56 13.55 4.81
C VAL A 111 -20.64 12.83 6.14
N PHE A 112 -20.61 13.55 7.24
CA PHE A 112 -20.53 12.92 8.55
C PHE A 112 -21.26 13.70 9.66
N ASN A 113 -21.62 12.97 10.69
CA ASN A 113 -22.06 13.48 11.98
C ASN A 113 -21.41 12.63 13.11
N ASP A 114 -21.88 12.77 14.35
CA ASP A 114 -21.30 12.10 15.52
C ASP A 114 -21.32 10.56 15.40
N HIS A 115 -22.27 10.00 14.65
CA HIS A 115 -22.49 8.55 14.58
C HIS A 115 -22.28 7.98 13.18
N TRP A 116 -22.44 8.76 12.13
CA TRP A 116 -22.45 8.29 10.75
C TRP A 116 -21.41 9.02 9.91
N ARG A 117 -20.76 8.30 9.02
CA ARG A 117 -19.95 8.84 7.94
C ARG A 117 -20.27 8.12 6.65
N LEU A 118 -20.60 8.88 5.63
CA LEU A 118 -20.67 8.41 4.24
C LEU A 118 -19.50 9.02 3.48
N ARG A 119 -18.62 8.18 2.97
CA ARG A 119 -17.50 8.53 2.08
C ARG A 119 -17.81 8.08 0.67
N ALA A 120 -17.51 8.92 -0.34
CA ALA A 120 -17.64 8.55 -1.74
C ALA A 120 -16.44 9.05 -2.54
N GLY A 121 -15.89 8.20 -3.43
CA GLY A 121 -14.73 8.50 -4.26
C GLY A 121 -13.75 7.34 -4.33
N GLU A 122 -12.47 7.63 -4.54
CA GLU A 122 -11.34 6.70 -4.47
C GLU A 122 -10.63 6.88 -3.13
N PHE A 123 -10.57 5.83 -2.32
CA PHE A 123 -10.04 5.90 -0.96
C PHE A 123 -9.48 4.56 -0.48
N TRP A 124 -8.55 4.61 0.47
CA TRP A 124 -8.12 3.43 1.20
C TRP A 124 -9.23 2.93 2.12
N LEU A 125 -9.53 1.65 2.03
CA LEU A 125 -10.35 1.00 3.04
C LEU A 125 -9.58 1.04 4.38
N PRO A 126 -10.23 1.40 5.50
CA PRO A 126 -9.56 1.53 6.79
C PRO A 126 -9.29 0.15 7.42
N THR A 127 -8.40 -0.61 6.81
CA THR A 127 -8.09 -2.01 7.15
C THR A 127 -6.79 -2.16 7.92
N SER A 128 -5.82 -1.26 7.74
CA SER A 128 -4.47 -1.40 8.26
C SER A 128 -4.34 -1.00 9.74
N ARG A 129 -3.44 -1.68 10.46
CA ARG A 129 -2.92 -1.26 11.76
C ARG A 129 -1.53 -0.62 11.65
N GLU A 130 -0.88 -0.77 10.53
CA GLU A 130 0.43 -0.18 10.23
C GLU A 130 0.32 1.20 9.58
N ASN A 131 -0.52 1.31 8.54
CA ASN A 131 -0.70 2.51 7.74
C ASN A 131 -2.02 3.19 8.12
N THR A 132 -1.99 4.07 9.08
CA THR A 132 -3.19 4.65 9.71
C THR A 132 -3.33 6.16 9.54
N ASP A 133 -2.32 6.85 9.00
CA ASP A 133 -2.42 8.28 8.74
C ASP A 133 -3.19 8.60 7.44
N PRO A 134 -3.63 9.86 7.24
CA PRO A 134 -4.41 10.25 6.07
C PRO A 134 -3.72 10.00 4.73
N LEU A 135 -2.39 10.09 4.68
CA LEU A 135 -1.58 9.83 3.50
C LEU A 135 -1.15 8.36 3.38
N TRP A 136 -1.73 7.50 4.21
CA TRP A 136 -1.54 6.07 4.23
C TRP A 136 -0.09 5.63 4.40
N THR A 137 0.64 6.26 5.32
CA THR A 137 2.03 5.91 5.64
C THR A 137 2.15 5.24 7.00
N SER A 138 3.25 4.50 7.19
CA SER A 138 3.56 3.88 8.47
C SER A 138 4.27 4.86 9.41
N LYS A 139 3.91 4.81 10.69
CA LYS A 139 4.59 5.53 11.77
C LYS A 139 5.76 4.75 12.36
N TYR A 140 5.94 3.50 11.97
CA TYR A 140 6.81 2.53 12.63
C TYR A 140 8.02 2.14 11.79
N THR A 141 7.83 2.02 10.47
CA THR A 141 8.81 1.49 9.52
C THR A 141 8.77 2.30 8.21
N ILE A 142 9.85 2.26 7.43
CA ILE A 142 9.88 2.84 6.07
C ILE A 142 9.21 1.88 5.10
N THR A 143 9.57 0.59 5.19
CA THR A 143 9.02 -0.49 4.36
C THR A 143 7.74 -1.03 4.99
N TYR A 144 6.66 -1.10 4.22
CA TYR A 144 5.40 -1.71 4.67
C TYR A 144 5.52 -3.23 4.76
N SER A 145 4.66 -3.84 5.57
CA SER A 145 4.49 -5.30 5.60
C SER A 145 4.08 -5.84 4.24
N ALA A 146 4.26 -7.14 4.01
CA ALA A 146 3.79 -7.82 2.79
C ALA A 146 2.30 -7.53 2.53
N LEU A 147 1.47 -7.58 3.60
CA LEU A 147 0.06 -7.25 3.57
C LEU A 147 -0.17 -5.83 3.05
N ASN A 148 0.44 -4.85 3.72
CA ASN A 148 0.20 -3.44 3.41
C ASN A 148 0.89 -3.01 2.11
N SER A 149 2.00 -3.63 1.70
CA SER A 149 2.59 -3.42 0.38
C SER A 149 1.64 -3.86 -0.74
N TRP A 150 0.99 -5.02 -0.59
CA TRP A 150 0.01 -5.48 -1.57
C TRP A 150 -1.24 -4.60 -1.59
N MET A 151 -1.78 -4.22 -0.42
CA MET A 151 -2.89 -3.27 -0.32
C MET A 151 -2.59 -1.95 -1.04
N ALA A 152 -1.37 -1.42 -0.85
CA ALA A 152 -0.88 -0.20 -1.51
C ALA A 152 -0.85 -0.28 -3.04
N GLN A 153 -0.69 -1.48 -3.57
CA GLN A 153 -0.45 -1.72 -4.99
C GLN A 153 -1.68 -2.23 -5.75
N GLU A 154 -2.64 -2.90 -5.08
CA GLU A 154 -3.78 -3.52 -5.76
C GLU A 154 -5.15 -3.30 -5.11
N VAL A 155 -5.22 -2.72 -3.90
CA VAL A 155 -6.50 -2.67 -3.17
C VAL A 155 -6.84 -1.23 -2.76
N ARG A 156 -7.42 -0.49 -3.69
CA ARG A 156 -7.98 0.85 -3.44
C ARG A 156 -9.17 1.08 -4.36
N PRO A 157 -10.39 0.78 -3.89
CA PRO A 157 -11.59 0.87 -4.70
C PRO A 157 -12.07 2.31 -4.93
N ILE A 158 -12.85 2.49 -5.99
CA ILE A 158 -13.71 3.64 -6.21
C ILE A 158 -15.11 3.24 -5.79
N GLY A 159 -15.71 3.95 -4.84
CA GLY A 159 -17.02 3.53 -4.33
C GLY A 159 -17.61 4.45 -3.28
N ALA A 160 -18.52 3.87 -2.51
CA ALA A 160 -19.15 4.51 -1.36
C ALA A 160 -19.00 3.63 -0.12
N ASP A 161 -18.64 4.24 0.99
CA ASP A 161 -18.42 3.62 2.29
C ASP A 161 -19.33 4.25 3.33
N LEU A 162 -20.21 3.46 3.92
CA LEU A 162 -21.04 3.86 5.03
C LEU A 162 -20.48 3.30 6.33
N GLN A 163 -20.15 4.17 7.25
CA GLN A 163 -19.67 3.82 8.59
C GLN A 163 -20.68 4.26 9.65
N TRP A 164 -20.90 3.40 10.63
CA TRP A 164 -21.70 3.66 11.80
C TRP A 164 -20.87 3.45 13.07
N SER A 165 -20.89 4.44 13.95
CA SER A 165 -20.14 4.47 15.22
C SER A 165 -21.12 4.77 16.36
N PRO A 166 -21.85 3.76 16.88
CA PRO A 166 -22.84 3.97 17.95
C PRO A 166 -22.19 4.41 19.26
N SER A 167 -20.90 4.21 19.41
CA SER A 167 -20.12 4.61 20.58
C SER A 167 -18.64 4.82 20.20
N PHE A 168 -17.84 5.34 21.11
CA PHE A 168 -16.38 5.43 20.97
C PHE A 168 -15.70 4.06 20.85
N TYR A 169 -16.37 2.99 21.26
CA TYR A 169 -15.80 1.64 21.33
C TYR A 169 -16.05 0.81 20.08
N VAL A 170 -17.12 1.05 19.37
CA VAL A 170 -17.57 0.19 18.26
C VAL A 170 -17.75 1.01 16.99
N THR A 171 -17.22 0.52 15.90
CA THR A 171 -17.44 1.04 14.55
C THR A 171 -17.74 -0.12 13.63
N ALA A 172 -18.83 -0.05 12.88
CA ALA A 172 -19.15 -0.96 11.78
C ALA A 172 -19.14 -0.19 10.47
N GLY A 173 -18.80 -0.84 9.35
CA GLY A 173 -18.79 -0.21 8.04
C GLY A 173 -19.07 -1.18 6.93
N VAL A 174 -19.73 -0.69 5.89
CA VAL A 174 -19.94 -1.40 4.63
C VAL A 174 -19.52 -0.50 3.47
N THR A 175 -18.86 -1.09 2.49
CA THR A 175 -18.42 -0.41 1.28
C THR A 175 -18.98 -1.12 0.06
N ALA A 176 -19.54 -0.38 -0.88
CA ALA A 176 -19.81 -0.86 -2.24
C ALA A 176 -18.86 -0.16 -3.21
N PHE A 177 -18.20 -0.91 -4.10
CA PHE A 177 -17.15 -0.34 -4.95
C PHE A 177 -17.08 -0.96 -6.34
N ARG A 178 -16.38 -0.28 -7.24
CA ARG A 178 -16.02 -0.70 -8.59
C ARG A 178 -14.54 -0.39 -8.89
N GLY A 179 -14.09 -0.80 -10.07
CA GLY A 179 -12.80 -0.37 -10.61
C GLY A 179 -11.58 -1.05 -9.98
N ASN A 180 -11.78 -2.23 -9.40
CA ASN A 180 -10.73 -3.06 -8.80
C ASN A 180 -10.80 -4.51 -9.28
N ASP A 181 -11.20 -4.72 -10.53
CA ASP A 181 -11.43 -6.08 -11.10
C ASP A 181 -10.13 -6.80 -11.48
N THR A 182 -9.00 -6.10 -11.47
CA THR A 182 -7.67 -6.68 -11.68
C THR A 182 -6.94 -7.02 -10.38
N MET A 183 -7.60 -6.86 -9.23
CA MET A 183 -7.04 -7.15 -7.90
C MET A 183 -6.61 -8.61 -7.80
N GLY A 184 -5.32 -8.85 -7.49
CA GLY A 184 -4.71 -10.18 -7.42
C GLY A 184 -3.79 -10.51 -8.61
N THR A 185 -3.81 -9.74 -9.69
CA THR A 185 -2.91 -9.94 -10.84
C THR A 185 -1.44 -9.86 -10.44
N LEU A 186 -1.06 -8.80 -9.72
CA LEU A 186 0.34 -8.63 -9.30
C LEU A 186 0.75 -9.70 -8.30
N LEU A 187 -0.10 -9.99 -7.31
CA LEU A 187 0.18 -11.02 -6.32
C LEU A 187 0.34 -12.40 -6.97
N SER A 188 -0.53 -12.75 -7.91
CA SER A 188 -0.43 -14.00 -8.65
C SER A 188 0.82 -14.05 -9.53
N GLY A 189 1.12 -13.00 -10.27
CA GLY A 189 2.26 -12.95 -11.18
C GLY A 189 3.60 -12.99 -10.49
N ARG A 190 3.83 -12.14 -9.48
CA ARG A 190 5.15 -11.93 -8.86
C ARG A 190 5.27 -12.38 -7.40
N GLY A 191 4.15 -12.66 -6.72
CA GLY A 191 4.10 -12.96 -5.28
C GLY A 191 4.14 -11.72 -4.39
N TRP A 192 4.38 -11.95 -3.11
CA TRP A 192 4.47 -10.92 -2.09
C TRP A 192 5.69 -10.01 -2.28
N THR A 193 5.52 -8.72 -2.05
CA THR A 193 6.59 -7.71 -2.12
C THR A 193 6.63 -6.85 -0.87
N PHE A 194 7.74 -6.17 -0.68
CA PHE A 194 8.05 -5.33 0.46
C PHE A 194 8.52 -3.97 -0.06
N GLY A 195 7.87 -2.93 0.36
CA GLY A 195 8.18 -1.57 -0.08
C GLY A 195 7.13 -0.60 0.41
N ASN A 196 7.19 0.62 -0.05
CA ASN A 196 6.19 1.65 0.25
C ASN A 196 5.63 2.29 -1.02
N TYR A 197 5.58 1.51 -2.08
CA TYR A 197 5.05 1.95 -3.36
C TYR A 197 3.52 2.05 -3.31
N LEU A 198 3.01 3.26 -3.46
CA LEU A 198 1.58 3.52 -3.63
C LEU A 198 1.27 3.58 -5.13
N ALA A 199 0.53 2.63 -5.65
CA ALA A 199 0.09 2.70 -7.04
C ALA A 199 -0.91 3.84 -7.23
N ALA A 200 -0.71 4.65 -8.28
CA ALA A 200 -1.57 5.78 -8.57
C ALA A 200 -2.81 5.37 -9.37
N TYR A 201 -3.82 6.22 -9.38
CA TYR A 201 -5.00 6.04 -10.23
C TYR A 201 -4.62 5.88 -11.72
N ASN A 202 -5.20 4.90 -12.40
CA ASN A 202 -4.90 4.57 -13.80
C ASN A 202 -3.41 4.35 -14.09
N GLU A 203 -2.66 3.82 -13.14
CA GLU A 203 -1.27 3.44 -13.33
C GLU A 203 -1.15 2.04 -13.94
N ASN A 204 -0.27 1.89 -14.92
CA ASN A 204 0.13 0.59 -15.43
C ASN A 204 1.34 0.09 -14.65
N LEU A 205 1.23 -1.11 -14.07
CA LEU A 205 2.30 -1.78 -13.34
C LEU A 205 2.72 -3.07 -14.05
N PRO A 206 4.01 -3.42 -14.02
CA PRO A 206 4.50 -4.59 -14.71
C PRO A 206 4.19 -5.88 -13.96
N THR A 207 3.87 -6.91 -14.70
CA THR A 207 3.92 -8.31 -14.28
C THR A 207 5.27 -8.92 -14.69
N PRO A 208 5.70 -10.08 -14.16
CA PRO A 208 6.94 -10.75 -14.57
C PRO A 208 7.00 -11.18 -16.04
N GLU A 209 5.87 -11.29 -16.68
CA GLU A 209 5.73 -11.46 -18.12
C GLU A 209 5.63 -10.09 -18.80
N PRO A 210 5.85 -9.97 -20.12
CA PRO A 210 5.82 -8.68 -20.80
C PRO A 210 4.39 -8.11 -20.92
N ALA A 211 3.64 -8.14 -19.81
CA ALA A 211 2.29 -7.62 -19.67
C ALA A 211 2.25 -6.53 -18.60
N LEU A 212 1.26 -5.66 -18.73
CA LEU A 212 0.97 -4.61 -17.77
C LEU A 212 -0.41 -4.82 -17.19
N THR A 213 -0.54 -4.68 -15.88
CA THR A 213 -1.84 -4.61 -15.20
C THR A 213 -2.12 -3.18 -14.75
N ARG A 214 -3.39 -2.84 -14.68
CA ARG A 214 -3.87 -1.56 -14.16
C ARG A 214 -4.70 -1.82 -12.91
N PRO A 215 -4.11 -1.76 -11.71
CA PRO A 215 -4.77 -2.16 -10.47
C PRO A 215 -6.01 -1.34 -10.13
N PHE A 216 -6.00 -0.03 -10.43
CA PHE A 216 -7.05 0.89 -10.04
C PHE A 216 -7.71 1.56 -11.24
N GLY A 217 -9.01 1.85 -11.13
CA GLY A 217 -9.78 2.52 -12.16
C GLY A 217 -10.26 1.62 -13.29
N GLN A 218 -10.22 0.29 -13.13
CA GLN A 218 -10.71 -0.68 -14.11
C GLN A 218 -11.95 -1.42 -13.61
N ASP A 219 -13.09 -1.04 -14.14
CA ASP A 219 -14.34 -1.79 -14.10
C ASP A 219 -14.47 -2.58 -15.40
N LEU A 220 -14.34 -3.89 -15.31
CA LEU A 220 -14.31 -4.79 -16.48
C LEU A 220 -15.65 -5.45 -16.75
N ASP A 221 -16.51 -5.61 -15.72
CA ASP A 221 -17.74 -6.39 -15.84
C ASP A 221 -19.02 -5.64 -15.38
N GLY A 222 -18.88 -4.43 -14.88
CA GLY A 222 -20.00 -3.60 -14.41
C GLY A 222 -20.58 -4.01 -13.05
N LYS A 223 -19.98 -4.98 -12.36
CA LYS A 223 -20.45 -5.45 -11.06
C LYS A 223 -19.86 -4.62 -9.93
N ASN A 224 -20.58 -4.61 -8.81
CA ASN A 224 -20.08 -4.03 -7.58
C ASN A 224 -19.41 -5.09 -6.72
N GLY A 225 -18.19 -4.82 -6.30
CA GLY A 225 -17.56 -5.47 -5.16
C GLY A 225 -18.07 -4.85 -3.85
N TYR A 226 -17.74 -5.49 -2.73
CA TYR A 226 -18.10 -4.99 -1.41
C TYR A 226 -17.00 -5.26 -0.39
N ALA A 227 -17.04 -4.49 0.69
CA ALA A 227 -16.26 -4.76 1.90
C ALA A 227 -17.13 -4.54 3.13
N GLU A 228 -16.89 -5.36 4.15
CA GLU A 228 -17.55 -5.27 5.44
C GLU A 228 -16.48 -5.22 6.52
N ARG A 229 -16.70 -4.41 7.54
CA ARG A 229 -15.75 -4.31 8.65
C ARG A 229 -16.43 -4.03 9.97
N ILE A 230 -15.82 -4.53 11.03
CA ILE A 230 -16.13 -4.19 12.40
C ILE A 230 -14.82 -3.88 13.14
N ARG A 231 -14.85 -2.82 13.93
CA ARG A 231 -13.74 -2.42 14.79
C ARG A 231 -14.26 -2.20 16.21
N VAL A 232 -13.56 -2.81 17.16
CA VAL A 232 -13.74 -2.57 18.59
C VAL A 232 -12.47 -1.92 19.11
N SER A 233 -12.58 -0.77 19.75
CA SER A 233 -11.45 -0.01 20.27
C SER A 233 -11.67 0.41 21.72
N LEU A 234 -10.65 0.21 22.52
CA LEU A 234 -10.49 0.85 23.83
C LEU A 234 -9.51 2.02 23.59
N PRO A 235 -9.96 3.27 23.57
CA PRO A 235 -9.12 4.43 23.25
C PRO A 235 -7.81 4.40 24.03
N GLU A 236 -6.70 4.65 23.33
CA GLU A 236 -5.32 4.66 23.86
C GLU A 236 -4.84 3.34 24.51
N ARG A 237 -5.57 2.22 24.33
CA ARG A 237 -5.22 0.93 24.94
C ARG A 237 -5.18 -0.21 23.94
N ALA A 238 -6.26 -0.42 23.19
CA ALA A 238 -6.34 -1.55 22.28
C ALA A 238 -7.35 -1.31 21.16
N VAL A 239 -7.09 -1.93 20.01
CA VAL A 239 -8.02 -2.01 18.88
C VAL A 239 -7.99 -3.43 18.35
N VAL A 240 -9.17 -3.97 18.04
CA VAL A 240 -9.33 -5.20 17.26
C VAL A 240 -10.25 -4.89 16.08
N GLN A 241 -9.88 -5.36 14.90
CA GLN A 241 -10.62 -5.11 13.69
C GLN A 241 -10.71 -6.37 12.85
N PHE A 242 -11.88 -6.59 12.27
CA PHE A 242 -12.11 -7.57 11.21
C PHE A 242 -12.57 -6.85 9.96
N THR A 243 -12.08 -7.28 8.79
CA THR A 243 -12.52 -6.79 7.48
C THR A 243 -12.65 -7.96 6.52
N HIS A 244 -13.75 -8.00 5.78
CA HIS A 244 -13.96 -8.87 4.62
C HIS A 244 -14.01 -8.03 3.35
N ILE A 245 -13.37 -8.48 2.28
CA ILE A 245 -13.36 -7.82 0.96
C ILE A 245 -13.61 -8.86 -0.12
N ASP A 246 -14.52 -8.57 -1.05
CA ASP A 246 -14.80 -9.37 -2.25
C ASP A 246 -15.08 -8.43 -3.43
N ASN A 247 -14.24 -8.45 -4.46
CA ASN A 247 -14.43 -7.61 -5.65
C ASN A 247 -15.52 -8.17 -6.59
N ARG A 248 -15.93 -9.43 -6.43
CA ARG A 248 -16.98 -10.11 -7.22
C ARG A 248 -16.78 -10.05 -8.73
N ALA A 249 -15.55 -9.82 -9.19
CA ALA A 249 -15.25 -9.77 -10.62
C ALA A 249 -15.64 -11.07 -11.31
N THR A 250 -16.17 -10.95 -12.52
CA THR A 250 -16.58 -12.11 -13.33
C THR A 250 -15.36 -12.73 -13.96
N LEU A 251 -15.16 -14.02 -13.74
CA LEU A 251 -14.14 -14.79 -14.45
C LEU A 251 -14.44 -14.77 -15.94
N SER A 252 -13.50 -14.29 -16.75
CA SER A 252 -13.59 -14.28 -18.20
C SER A 252 -12.52 -15.17 -18.82
N PRO A 253 -12.84 -16.00 -19.82
CA PRO A 253 -11.85 -16.81 -20.53
C PRO A 253 -10.94 -15.99 -21.44
N THR A 254 -11.24 -14.71 -21.64
CA THR A 254 -10.47 -13.78 -22.47
C THR A 254 -10.32 -12.43 -21.78
N PRO A 255 -9.24 -11.71 -22.05
CA PRO A 255 -9.09 -10.35 -21.52
C PRO A 255 -10.25 -9.43 -21.90
N VAL A 256 -10.67 -8.59 -20.98
CA VAL A 256 -11.69 -7.55 -21.16
C VAL A 256 -10.98 -6.19 -21.13
N LYS A 257 -11.19 -5.34 -22.14
CA LYS A 257 -10.49 -4.04 -22.27
C LYS A 257 -8.96 -4.18 -22.16
N GLY A 258 -8.40 -5.31 -22.62
CA GLY A 258 -6.96 -5.58 -22.54
C GLY A 258 -6.44 -5.96 -21.16
N GLN A 259 -7.30 -6.24 -20.21
CA GLN A 259 -6.98 -6.68 -18.85
C GLN A 259 -7.69 -7.99 -18.52
N GLU A 260 -7.07 -8.80 -17.68
CA GLU A 260 -7.69 -10.02 -17.16
C GLU A 260 -8.47 -9.69 -15.88
N PRO A 261 -9.78 -10.02 -15.80
CA PRO A 261 -10.52 -9.89 -14.56
C PRO A 261 -10.11 -11.00 -13.58
N TRP A 262 -9.78 -10.61 -12.37
CA TRP A 262 -9.44 -11.49 -11.26
C TRP A 262 -10.49 -11.40 -10.16
N GLN A 263 -11.15 -12.50 -9.87
CA GLN A 263 -12.07 -12.58 -8.73
C GLN A 263 -11.27 -12.80 -7.45
N THR A 264 -11.25 -11.81 -6.60
CA THR A 264 -10.43 -11.80 -5.37
C THR A 264 -11.28 -11.54 -4.15
N ARG A 265 -11.13 -12.41 -3.13
CA ARG A 265 -11.79 -12.28 -1.84
C ARG A 265 -10.85 -12.65 -0.71
N PHE A 266 -10.93 -11.91 0.38
CA PHE A 266 -10.08 -12.15 1.55
C PHE A 266 -10.63 -11.52 2.83
N ASN A 267 -10.08 -12.00 3.95
CA ASN A 267 -10.34 -11.48 5.27
C ASN A 267 -9.05 -10.93 5.87
N ILE A 268 -9.17 -9.85 6.67
CA ILE A 268 -8.10 -9.31 7.50
C ILE A 268 -8.58 -9.26 8.94
N VAL A 269 -7.76 -9.78 9.85
CA VAL A 269 -7.91 -9.57 11.30
C VAL A 269 -6.72 -8.76 11.75
N GLY A 270 -6.97 -7.62 12.40
CA GLY A 270 -5.95 -6.75 12.94
C GLY A 270 -6.16 -6.50 14.42
N ALA A 271 -5.08 -6.46 15.18
CA ALA A 271 -5.08 -6.08 16.58
C ALA A 271 -3.92 -5.13 16.89
N GLU A 272 -4.17 -4.20 17.78
CA GLU A 272 -3.16 -3.24 18.25
C GLU A 272 -3.38 -3.01 19.75
N VAL A 273 -2.28 -2.97 20.51
CA VAL A 273 -2.27 -2.70 21.95
C VAL A 273 -1.20 -1.65 22.25
N GLY A 274 -1.53 -0.71 23.13
CA GLY A 274 -0.64 0.38 23.52
C GLY A 274 -0.97 1.69 22.82
N THR A 275 -0.04 2.60 22.83
CA THR A 275 -0.16 3.94 22.23
C THR A 275 1.06 4.28 21.40
N THR A 276 0.84 4.93 20.25
CA THR A 276 1.93 5.43 19.40
C THR A 276 2.81 6.45 20.10
N ALA A 277 2.34 7.06 21.19
CA ALA A 277 3.12 8.01 21.98
C ALA A 277 4.22 7.35 22.83
N LEU A 278 4.07 6.07 23.19
CA LEU A 278 5.04 5.35 24.04
C LEU A 278 5.40 3.99 23.44
N ALA A 279 4.49 3.02 23.51
CA ALA A 279 4.74 1.66 23.08
C ALA A 279 3.51 1.10 22.38
N THR A 280 3.74 0.40 21.28
CA THR A 280 2.68 -0.22 20.49
C THR A 280 3.11 -1.63 20.11
N VAL A 281 2.21 -2.58 20.23
CA VAL A 281 2.30 -3.90 19.60
C VAL A 281 1.11 -4.02 18.65
N ALA A 282 1.39 -4.27 17.38
CA ALA A 282 0.37 -4.43 16.34
C ALA A 282 0.59 -5.75 15.59
N ALA A 283 -0.50 -6.40 15.23
CA ALA A 283 -0.48 -7.60 14.42
C ALA A 283 -1.62 -7.58 13.42
N GLU A 284 -1.38 -8.08 12.22
CA GLU A 284 -2.42 -8.32 11.23
C GLU A 284 -2.19 -9.69 10.59
N TRP A 285 -3.28 -10.36 10.29
CA TRP A 285 -3.33 -11.60 9.53
C TRP A 285 -4.36 -11.45 8.41
N MET A 286 -3.94 -11.80 7.20
CA MET A 286 -4.79 -11.81 6.02
C MET A 286 -4.78 -13.18 5.38
N ARG A 287 -5.96 -13.65 4.94
CA ARG A 287 -6.11 -14.88 4.17
C ARG A 287 -7.20 -14.73 3.14
N GLY A 288 -6.94 -15.25 1.94
CA GLY A 288 -7.89 -15.17 0.85
C GLY A 288 -7.54 -16.04 -0.34
N SER A 289 -8.25 -15.77 -1.44
CA SER A 289 -8.02 -16.39 -2.74
C SER A 289 -8.25 -15.40 -3.86
N THR A 290 -7.53 -15.60 -4.96
CA THR A 290 -7.74 -14.89 -6.21
C THR A 290 -7.84 -15.89 -7.36
N ALA A 291 -8.73 -15.65 -8.32
CA ALA A 291 -8.97 -16.54 -9.44
C ALA A 291 -9.06 -15.77 -10.75
N VAL A 292 -8.60 -16.38 -11.83
CA VAL A 292 -8.70 -15.87 -13.20
C VAL A 292 -9.24 -16.96 -14.12
N GLY A 293 -10.06 -16.57 -15.09
CA GLY A 293 -10.57 -17.46 -16.12
C GLY A 293 -9.58 -17.59 -17.28
N PHE A 294 -9.61 -18.74 -17.96
CA PHE A 294 -8.94 -18.97 -19.24
C PHE A 294 -9.78 -19.93 -20.11
N PRO A 295 -9.53 -20.04 -21.42
CA PRO A 295 -10.26 -20.98 -22.26
C PRO A 295 -10.18 -22.42 -21.71
N GLY A 296 -11.33 -22.99 -21.35
CA GLY A 296 -11.45 -24.34 -20.80
C GLY A 296 -11.34 -24.48 -19.29
N GLY A 297 -11.23 -23.36 -18.51
CA GLY A 297 -11.15 -23.47 -17.06
C GLY A 297 -10.90 -22.19 -16.31
N SER A 298 -10.44 -22.34 -15.08
CA SER A 298 -10.00 -21.24 -14.22
C SER A 298 -8.79 -21.67 -13.39
N PHE A 299 -7.97 -20.69 -13.05
CA PHE A 299 -6.87 -20.82 -12.12
C PHE A 299 -7.26 -20.14 -10.81
N THR A 300 -6.99 -20.78 -9.66
CA THR A 300 -7.24 -20.21 -8.35
C THR A 300 -5.98 -20.33 -7.49
N MET A 301 -5.55 -19.21 -6.93
CA MET A 301 -4.45 -19.10 -5.99
C MET A 301 -4.98 -18.72 -4.61
N ASN A 302 -4.62 -19.47 -3.59
CA ASN A 302 -4.81 -19.07 -2.19
C ASN A 302 -3.60 -18.27 -1.73
N PHE A 303 -3.82 -17.33 -0.84
CA PHE A 303 -2.78 -16.52 -0.23
C PHE A 303 -3.01 -16.30 1.27
N ASP A 304 -1.89 -16.16 1.99
CA ASP A 304 -1.87 -15.97 3.45
C ASP A 304 -0.66 -15.13 3.81
N THR A 305 -0.84 -14.16 4.70
CA THR A 305 0.26 -13.38 5.27
C THR A 305 -0.09 -12.89 6.67
N ALA A 306 0.91 -12.77 7.52
CA ALA A 306 0.76 -12.21 8.85
C ALA A 306 2.02 -11.50 9.30
N TYR A 307 1.86 -10.46 10.09
CA TYR A 307 2.97 -9.82 10.78
C TYR A 307 2.69 -9.58 12.26
N LEU A 308 3.76 -9.45 13.03
CA LEU A 308 3.79 -8.92 14.38
C LEU A 308 4.82 -7.78 14.42
N LEU A 309 4.40 -6.61 14.87
CA LEU A 309 5.17 -5.39 14.99
C LEU A 309 5.19 -4.93 16.45
N GLY A 310 6.38 -4.63 16.96
CA GLY A 310 6.60 -3.94 18.22
C GLY A 310 7.29 -2.60 17.97
N SER A 311 6.86 -1.56 18.65
CA SER A 311 7.45 -0.21 18.56
C SER A 311 7.52 0.45 19.92
N TYR A 312 8.63 1.10 20.20
CA TYR A 312 8.84 1.87 21.43
C TYR A 312 9.37 3.26 21.09
N LYS A 313 8.71 4.30 21.62
CA LYS A 313 9.12 5.71 21.49
C LYS A 313 9.68 6.21 22.82
N PHE A 314 10.85 6.82 22.78
CA PHE A 314 11.48 7.49 23.92
C PHE A 314 12.09 8.83 23.48
N ALA A 315 11.68 9.89 24.12
CA ALA A 315 12.03 11.25 23.73
C ALA A 315 11.74 11.49 22.22
N HIS A 316 12.77 11.76 21.44
CA HIS A 316 12.68 11.99 19.99
C HIS A 316 12.97 10.75 19.16
N GLU A 317 13.21 9.61 19.79
CA GLU A 317 13.59 8.36 19.15
C GLU A 317 12.41 7.39 19.10
N ARG A 318 12.37 6.59 18.04
CA ARG A 318 11.50 5.43 17.92
C ARG A 318 12.29 4.23 17.42
N LEU A 319 12.19 3.12 18.13
CA LEU A 319 12.66 1.82 17.69
C LEU A 319 11.46 0.94 17.37
N SER A 320 11.48 0.30 16.21
CA SER A 320 10.45 -0.63 15.79
C SER A 320 11.07 -1.90 15.22
N ALA A 321 10.42 -3.03 15.48
CA ALA A 321 10.78 -4.31 14.88
C ALA A 321 9.51 -5.02 14.39
N ARG A 322 9.59 -5.67 13.23
CA ARG A 322 8.49 -6.43 12.63
C ARG A 322 9.01 -7.76 12.12
N ILE A 323 8.28 -8.82 12.44
CA ILE A 323 8.48 -10.17 11.89
C ILE A 323 7.24 -10.55 11.08
N GLU A 324 7.44 -11.25 9.97
CA GLU A 324 6.38 -11.56 9.03
C GLU A 324 6.53 -12.97 8.45
N ARG A 325 5.40 -13.58 8.13
CA ARG A 325 5.32 -14.75 7.26
C ARG A 325 4.37 -14.48 6.11
N PHE A 326 4.63 -15.11 4.97
CA PHE A 326 3.79 -15.00 3.78
C PHE A 326 3.84 -16.30 2.97
N ALA A 327 2.72 -16.60 2.32
CA ALA A 327 2.60 -17.77 1.46
C ALA A 327 1.59 -17.55 0.35
N THR A 328 1.77 -18.24 -0.76
CA THR A 328 0.75 -18.49 -1.78
C THR A 328 0.76 -19.96 -2.14
N SER A 329 -0.39 -20.48 -2.60
CA SER A 329 -0.52 -21.86 -3.07
C SER A 329 -1.58 -21.96 -4.15
N ASN A 330 -1.36 -22.84 -5.13
CA ASN A 330 -2.37 -23.13 -6.14
C ASN A 330 -3.45 -24.06 -5.55
N ALA A 331 -4.71 -23.65 -5.63
CA ALA A 331 -5.83 -24.48 -5.20
C ALA A 331 -6.25 -25.52 -6.26
N SER A 332 -5.84 -25.33 -7.53
CA SER A 332 -6.31 -26.10 -8.68
C SER A 332 -5.29 -27.09 -9.26
N ARG A 333 -4.02 -27.04 -8.85
CA ARG A 333 -2.92 -27.85 -9.43
C ARG A 333 -1.96 -28.41 -8.38
N PRO A 334 -1.28 -29.54 -8.67
CA PRO A 334 -0.29 -30.12 -7.78
C PRO A 334 1.01 -29.28 -7.69
N ALA A 335 1.91 -29.72 -6.82
CA ALA A 335 3.03 -29.03 -6.18
C ALA A 335 4.08 -28.27 -7.03
N ASN A 336 4.05 -28.31 -8.36
CA ASN A 336 5.10 -27.73 -9.25
C ASN A 336 4.73 -26.37 -9.84
N ASP A 337 3.84 -25.63 -9.21
CA ASP A 337 3.25 -24.44 -9.79
C ASP A 337 3.99 -23.15 -9.45
N SER A 338 4.07 -22.26 -10.44
CA SER A 338 4.63 -20.91 -10.33
C SER A 338 3.98 -20.04 -9.26
N ALA A 339 2.73 -20.34 -8.87
CA ALA A 339 2.02 -19.63 -7.82
C ALA A 339 2.38 -20.08 -6.39
N ARG A 340 3.16 -21.14 -6.22
CA ARG A 340 3.58 -21.58 -4.90
C ARG A 340 4.71 -20.71 -4.38
N GLU A 341 4.50 -20.14 -3.22
CA GLU A 341 5.45 -19.29 -2.55
C GLU A 341 5.34 -19.47 -1.04
N HIS A 342 6.46 -19.39 -0.33
CA HIS A 342 6.50 -19.26 1.11
C HIS A 342 7.73 -18.49 1.54
N GLY A 343 7.60 -17.75 2.62
CA GLY A 343 8.72 -16.98 3.13
C GLY A 343 8.40 -16.27 4.43
N HIS A 344 9.43 -15.60 4.92
CA HIS A 344 9.39 -14.76 6.10
C HIS A 344 10.22 -13.50 5.90
N ALA A 345 9.89 -12.46 6.65
CA ALA A 345 10.64 -11.22 6.66
C ALA A 345 10.87 -10.71 8.08
N PHE A 346 11.93 -9.92 8.20
CA PHE A 346 12.30 -9.23 9.42
C PHE A 346 12.68 -7.80 9.09
N THR A 347 12.11 -6.83 9.80
CA THR A 347 12.39 -5.40 9.63
C THR A 347 12.72 -4.79 10.98
N VAL A 348 13.78 -3.98 11.04
CA VAL A 348 14.11 -3.12 12.19
C VAL A 348 14.29 -1.72 11.69
N ALA A 349 13.65 -0.76 12.34
CA ALA A 349 13.72 0.65 12.01
C ALA A 349 14.04 1.47 13.27
N TRP A 350 14.95 2.41 13.10
CA TRP A 350 15.22 3.49 14.02
C TRP A 350 14.80 4.81 13.36
N MET A 351 14.09 5.66 14.09
CA MET A 351 13.63 6.95 13.63
C MET A 351 13.97 8.01 14.68
N HIS A 352 14.48 9.13 14.21
CA HIS A 352 14.80 10.30 15.03
C HIS A 352 13.99 11.51 14.55
N GLU A 353 13.14 12.06 15.42
CA GLU A 353 12.38 13.29 15.19
C GLU A 353 13.27 14.48 15.52
N THR A 354 13.93 15.09 14.52
CA THR A 354 14.79 16.25 14.69
C THR A 354 13.97 17.48 15.15
N ASN A 355 12.75 17.61 14.68
CA ASN A 355 11.76 18.61 15.05
C ASN A 355 10.37 18.13 14.59
N PRO A 356 9.24 18.83 14.90
CA PRO A 356 7.90 18.40 14.52
C PRO A 356 7.68 18.16 13.01
N HIS A 357 8.53 18.75 12.17
CA HIS A 357 8.43 18.66 10.71
C HIS A 357 9.49 17.74 10.08
N SER A 358 10.51 17.35 10.80
CA SER A 358 11.67 16.66 10.22
C SER A 358 12.02 15.38 10.96
N ARG A 359 12.20 14.31 10.20
CA ARG A 359 12.56 12.99 10.71
C ARG A 359 13.69 12.39 9.87
N ALA A 360 14.72 11.90 10.55
CA ALA A 360 15.69 10.97 9.98
C ALA A 360 15.33 9.53 10.36
N ALA A 361 15.59 8.57 9.50
CA ALA A 361 15.33 7.15 9.78
C ALA A 361 16.39 6.26 9.15
N LEU A 362 16.67 5.15 9.83
CA LEU A 362 17.50 4.05 9.32
C LEU A 362 16.72 2.75 9.50
N GLU A 363 16.63 1.97 8.43
CA GLU A 363 15.90 0.72 8.43
C GLU A 363 16.71 -0.39 7.79
N TYR A 364 16.68 -1.57 8.40
CA TYR A 364 17.11 -2.83 7.81
C TYR A 364 15.89 -3.73 7.59
N CYS A 365 15.72 -4.21 6.37
CA CYS A 365 14.70 -5.20 6.02
C CYS A 365 15.35 -6.39 5.33
N ARG A 366 15.05 -7.60 5.81
CA ARG A 366 15.47 -8.87 5.20
C ARG A 366 14.27 -9.72 4.89
N VAL A 367 14.20 -10.20 3.65
CA VAL A 367 13.19 -11.14 3.18
C VAL A 367 13.89 -12.44 2.79
N SER A 368 13.36 -13.56 3.27
CA SER A 368 13.77 -14.90 2.89
C SER A 368 12.54 -15.61 2.32
N GLY A 369 12.65 -16.14 1.12
CA GLY A 369 11.55 -16.85 0.48
C GLY A 369 11.91 -17.31 -0.91
N ASP A 370 11.28 -18.41 -1.29
CA ASP A 370 11.42 -19.05 -2.59
C ASP A 370 10.08 -19.07 -3.33
N ARG A 371 10.17 -18.93 -4.63
CA ARG A 371 9.05 -19.10 -5.54
C ARG A 371 9.46 -20.08 -6.63
N PRO A 372 9.37 -21.39 -6.38
CA PRO A 372 9.66 -22.43 -7.38
C PRO A 372 8.63 -22.35 -8.53
N GLY A 373 9.02 -22.80 -9.71
CA GLY A 373 8.13 -22.86 -10.88
C GLY A 373 7.93 -21.52 -11.62
N LEU A 374 8.77 -20.52 -11.37
CA LEU A 374 8.85 -19.34 -12.21
C LEU A 374 9.22 -19.72 -13.66
N ALA A 375 8.78 -18.91 -14.63
CA ALA A 375 9.13 -19.10 -16.03
C ALA A 375 10.65 -19.13 -16.24
N PRO A 376 11.16 -19.81 -17.28
CA PRO A 376 12.58 -19.82 -17.61
C PRO A 376 13.16 -18.40 -17.69
N GLY A 377 14.33 -18.19 -17.08
CA GLY A 377 15.01 -16.89 -17.03
C GLY A 377 14.74 -16.08 -15.74
N PHE A 378 13.92 -16.59 -14.82
CA PHE A 378 13.77 -16.02 -13.49
C PHE A 378 14.46 -16.91 -12.43
N ASP A 379 15.18 -16.29 -11.49
CA ASP A 379 15.75 -17.00 -10.35
C ASP A 379 14.66 -17.23 -9.29
N PRO A 380 14.41 -18.48 -8.87
CA PRO A 380 13.40 -18.80 -7.86
C PRO A 380 13.75 -18.26 -6.46
N ARG A 381 15.01 -17.93 -6.21
CA ARG A 381 15.47 -17.31 -4.96
C ARG A 381 15.09 -15.83 -4.95
N THR A 382 13.92 -15.52 -4.46
CA THR A 382 13.35 -14.18 -4.51
C THR A 382 13.70 -13.31 -3.29
N GLY A 383 14.38 -13.88 -2.30
CA GLY A 383 14.82 -13.19 -1.08
C GLY A 383 15.87 -12.10 -1.33
N GLY A 384 16.13 -11.32 -0.30
CA GLY A 384 17.12 -10.24 -0.32
C GLY A 384 17.08 -9.39 0.93
N SER A 385 17.86 -8.32 0.96
CA SER A 385 17.86 -7.36 2.06
C SER A 385 18.04 -5.93 1.57
N THR A 386 17.55 -4.98 2.36
CA THR A 386 17.78 -3.55 2.16
C THR A 386 18.25 -2.90 3.44
N VAL A 387 19.14 -1.92 3.30
CA VAL A 387 19.41 -0.89 4.32
C VAL A 387 18.99 0.43 3.73
N THR A 388 18.05 1.10 4.37
CA THR A 388 17.48 2.37 3.89
C THR A 388 17.75 3.48 4.89
N ALA A 389 18.41 4.54 4.45
CA ALA A 389 18.46 5.81 5.14
C ALA A 389 17.42 6.76 4.53
N GLU A 390 16.57 7.36 5.35
CA GLU A 390 15.53 8.30 4.91
C GLU A 390 15.67 9.61 5.69
N TYR A 391 15.53 10.72 4.97
CA TYR A 391 15.18 12.00 5.56
C TYR A 391 13.80 12.41 5.05
N ARG A 392 12.88 12.78 5.97
CA ARG A 392 11.53 13.24 5.66
C ARG A 392 11.30 14.62 6.26
N TYR A 393 10.76 15.52 5.45
CA TYR A 393 10.22 16.80 5.87
C TYR A 393 8.71 16.81 5.66
N SER A 394 7.94 17.06 6.71
CA SER A 394 6.47 17.12 6.72
C SER A 394 5.97 18.54 7.00
N PHE A 395 4.86 18.92 6.41
CA PHE A 395 4.27 20.27 6.55
C PHE A 395 2.74 20.20 6.61
#